data_48cc32c59e3c1a596b7545ca69f95a2c
#
_entry.id   48cc32c59e3c1a596b7545ca69f95a2c
#
_cell.length_a   1.000
_cell.length_b   1.000
_cell.length_c   1.000
_cell.angle_alpha   90.00
_cell.angle_beta   90.00
_cell.angle_gamma   90.00
#
_symmetry.space_group_name_H-M   'P 1'
#
loop_
_entity.id
_entity.type
_entity.pdbx_description
1 polymer ?
#
loop_
_entity_poly.entity_id
_entity_poly.type
_entity_poly.pdbx_seq_one_letter_code
_entity_poly.pdbx_strand_id
1 'polypeptide(L)'
;MTAPSHHGAPAAVRPAAISARGWGWRHAGRAKPAVRALDLDIQPGERVLLLGPSGAGKSTLLHALAGVLGDVNDDGEAGESDESGSLLVDSASPREQRGRAGLMQQDPETQVVLSRVGDDVAFGAENLAVPRDEIWTRVHEALDDVGLSHLPLDHPTSALSGGQKQRLALAGILAMRPGLILLDEPTANLDPAGVLEVRDAVARCLDKTGATLVVVEHRVSVWKDLVDRIVVLQPGSSTESAVLLDGPPDQVLSEARSMLIAAGVWVPGYVPETRQRTEGPVPGTGDLLLAAEELAVSRARARRKGFRKLPPVPVQQGISAQVRAGQALAITGPNGAGKSTFALTLAGLLEPVAGKVSATLALSRGAGIDPYRWKAEQLIERVGTVFQEPEHQFVTGKVLDELLFGPQHLGHGAERVDELLERLRLTELVDANPYTLSGGEKRRLSVATVLAAHPQVLVLDEPTFGQDANTWAELASFLSELLDSGTAVVSVTHDAEFTAALGGTELRMAAAPAVAS
;
A
#
# COMPACT_ATOMS: atom_id res chain seq x y z
N MET A 1 -23.70 54.17 -10.96
CA MET A 1 -24.65 53.07 -10.77
C MET A 1 -23.89 51.79 -11.06
N THR A 2 -23.34 51.22 -10.00
CA THR A 2 -22.62 49.94 -10.04
C THR A 2 -23.63 48.83 -9.75
N ALA A 3 -23.76 47.89 -10.70
CA ALA A 3 -24.61 46.72 -10.54
C ALA A 3 -24.03 45.82 -9.43
N PRO A 4 -24.87 45.21 -8.58
CA PRO A 4 -24.42 44.29 -7.57
C PRO A 4 -23.97 43.00 -8.26
N SER A 5 -22.72 42.59 -8.00
CA SER A 5 -22.22 41.27 -8.33
C SER A 5 -23.03 40.22 -7.58
N HIS A 6 -23.89 39.48 -8.27
CA HIS A 6 -24.50 38.28 -7.75
C HIS A 6 -23.36 37.25 -7.48
N HIS A 7 -22.96 37.15 -6.24
CA HIS A 7 -22.32 35.94 -5.73
C HIS A 7 -23.41 34.85 -5.75
N GLY A 8 -23.48 34.08 -6.84
CA GLY A 8 -24.29 32.89 -6.89
C GLY A 8 -23.81 31.94 -5.79
N ALA A 9 -24.74 31.38 -5.02
CA ALA A 9 -24.42 30.30 -4.11
C ALA A 9 -23.65 29.21 -4.88
N PRO A 10 -22.61 28.58 -4.28
CA PRO A 10 -21.84 27.55 -4.96
C PRO A 10 -22.79 26.47 -5.46
N ALA A 11 -22.67 26.10 -6.74
CA ALA A 11 -23.53 25.09 -7.34
C ALA A 11 -23.46 23.80 -6.49
N ALA A 12 -24.62 23.37 -6.00
CA ALA A 12 -24.73 22.16 -5.18
C ALA A 12 -24.19 20.97 -6.00
N VAL A 13 -23.38 20.13 -5.36
CA VAL A 13 -22.91 18.88 -5.96
C VAL A 13 -24.14 18.04 -6.33
N ARG A 14 -24.22 17.60 -7.58
CA ARG A 14 -25.29 16.69 -8.02
C ARG A 14 -24.77 15.26 -7.94
N PRO A 15 -25.30 14.39 -7.06
CA PRO A 15 -24.89 12.99 -6.98
C PRO A 15 -25.07 12.29 -8.33
N ALA A 16 -24.20 11.37 -8.68
CA ALA A 16 -24.24 10.66 -9.95
C ALA A 16 -24.94 9.30 -9.84
N ALA A 17 -25.67 8.91 -10.88
CA ALA A 17 -26.17 7.55 -11.04
C ALA A 17 -25.22 6.70 -11.88
N ILE A 18 -25.10 5.40 -11.58
CA ILE A 18 -24.34 4.44 -12.37
C ILE A 18 -25.29 3.38 -12.89
N SER A 19 -25.14 2.99 -14.17
CA SER A 19 -25.86 1.88 -14.78
C SER A 19 -24.93 1.07 -15.68
N ALA A 20 -24.81 -0.22 -15.36
CA ALA A 20 -24.11 -1.21 -16.19
C ALA A 20 -25.09 -2.26 -16.68
N ARG A 21 -25.01 -2.64 -17.96
CA ARG A 21 -25.85 -3.67 -18.58
C ARG A 21 -24.98 -4.61 -19.42
N GLY A 22 -24.80 -5.83 -18.93
CA GLY A 22 -23.96 -6.83 -19.56
C GLY A 22 -22.53 -6.35 -19.82
N TRP A 23 -22.06 -5.34 -19.03
CA TRP A 23 -20.78 -4.72 -19.28
C TRP A 23 -19.62 -5.69 -19.02
N GLY A 24 -18.65 -5.67 -19.92
CA GLY A 24 -17.43 -6.46 -19.81
C GLY A 24 -16.24 -5.74 -20.39
N TRP A 25 -15.06 -6.05 -19.85
CA TRP A 25 -13.80 -5.49 -20.29
C TRP A 25 -12.69 -6.53 -20.30
N ARG A 26 -11.93 -6.56 -21.41
CA ARG A 26 -10.70 -7.35 -21.55
C ARG A 26 -9.54 -6.41 -21.89
N HIS A 27 -8.51 -6.43 -21.06
CA HIS A 27 -7.28 -5.69 -21.34
C HIS A 27 -6.57 -6.27 -22.56
N ALA A 28 -5.93 -5.40 -23.34
CA ALA A 28 -5.09 -5.80 -24.45
C ALA A 28 -4.01 -6.81 -24.01
N GLY A 29 -3.73 -7.79 -24.86
CA GLY A 29 -2.76 -8.85 -24.54
C GLY A 29 -3.20 -9.89 -23.49
N ARG A 30 -4.36 -9.73 -22.83
CA ARG A 30 -4.88 -10.72 -21.89
C ARG A 30 -5.88 -11.65 -22.57
N ALA A 31 -5.75 -12.97 -22.32
CA ALA A 31 -6.66 -13.97 -22.89
C ALA A 31 -8.05 -13.97 -22.20
N LYS A 32 -8.10 -13.64 -20.91
CA LYS A 32 -9.32 -13.64 -20.10
C LYS A 32 -9.80 -12.21 -19.85
N PRO A 33 -11.13 -11.93 -19.87
CA PRO A 33 -11.67 -10.64 -19.48
C PRO A 33 -11.43 -10.37 -17.99
N ALA A 34 -11.20 -9.10 -17.65
CA ALA A 34 -11.12 -8.66 -16.27
C ALA A 34 -12.51 -8.57 -15.63
N VAL A 35 -13.51 -8.14 -16.40
CA VAL A 35 -14.93 -8.10 -16.00
C VAL A 35 -15.75 -8.71 -17.13
N ARG A 36 -16.82 -9.45 -16.78
CA ARG A 36 -17.71 -10.07 -17.76
C ARG A 36 -19.15 -9.99 -17.29
N ALA A 37 -20.04 -9.53 -18.19
CA ALA A 37 -21.49 -9.52 -18.00
C ALA A 37 -21.90 -8.86 -16.66
N LEU A 38 -21.36 -7.67 -16.36
CA LEU A 38 -21.73 -6.90 -15.18
C LEU A 38 -23.08 -6.22 -15.41
N ASP A 39 -24.06 -6.57 -14.57
CA ASP A 39 -25.30 -5.85 -14.41
C ASP A 39 -25.31 -5.20 -13.02
N LEU A 40 -25.31 -3.86 -12.96
CA LEU A 40 -25.21 -3.11 -11.72
C LEU A 40 -25.85 -1.73 -11.86
N ASP A 41 -26.74 -1.38 -10.94
CA ASP A 41 -27.28 -0.02 -10.79
C ASP A 41 -26.88 0.54 -9.43
N ILE A 42 -26.34 1.77 -9.40
CA ILE A 42 -26.07 2.52 -8.18
C ILE A 42 -26.86 3.83 -8.24
N GLN A 43 -27.67 4.08 -7.21
CA GLN A 43 -28.50 5.26 -7.15
C GLN A 43 -27.72 6.52 -6.76
N PRO A 44 -28.18 7.71 -7.16
CA PRO A 44 -27.54 8.96 -6.74
C PRO A 44 -27.45 9.07 -5.21
N GLY A 45 -26.24 9.33 -4.69
CA GLY A 45 -25.95 9.45 -3.26
C GLY A 45 -25.76 8.13 -2.52
N GLU A 46 -25.91 6.99 -3.19
CA GLU A 46 -25.66 5.68 -2.60
C GLU A 46 -24.17 5.46 -2.32
N ARG A 47 -23.85 4.83 -1.19
CA ARG A 47 -22.47 4.53 -0.75
C ARG A 47 -22.23 3.02 -0.86
N VAL A 48 -21.41 2.61 -1.80
CA VAL A 48 -21.19 1.19 -2.14
C VAL A 48 -19.77 0.76 -1.82
N LEU A 49 -19.64 -0.33 -1.07
CA LEU A 49 -18.38 -1.06 -0.89
C LEU A 49 -18.29 -2.22 -1.88
N LEU A 50 -17.26 -2.21 -2.71
CA LEU A 50 -17.02 -3.22 -3.72
C LEU A 50 -15.99 -4.23 -3.20
N LEU A 51 -16.41 -5.47 -3.02
CA LEU A 51 -15.58 -6.58 -2.53
C LEU A 51 -15.35 -7.63 -3.62
N GLY A 52 -14.42 -8.53 -3.39
CA GLY A 52 -14.12 -9.67 -4.23
C GLY A 52 -12.64 -10.03 -4.24
N PRO A 53 -12.27 -11.20 -4.75
CA PRO A 53 -10.87 -11.65 -4.80
C PRO A 53 -10.01 -10.75 -5.68
N SER A 54 -8.69 -10.87 -5.54
CA SER A 54 -7.74 -10.26 -6.47
C SER A 54 -8.03 -10.74 -7.89
N GLY A 55 -7.98 -9.83 -8.86
CA GLY A 55 -8.32 -10.14 -10.26
C GLY A 55 -9.83 -10.18 -10.58
N ALA A 56 -10.72 -9.84 -9.63
CA ALA A 56 -12.18 -9.74 -9.91
C ALA A 56 -12.58 -8.50 -10.72
N GLY A 57 -11.63 -7.68 -11.16
CA GLY A 57 -11.89 -6.51 -11.99
C GLY A 57 -12.38 -5.26 -11.25
N LYS A 58 -12.21 -5.19 -9.93
CA LYS A 58 -12.65 -4.05 -9.10
C LYS A 58 -12.03 -2.72 -9.56
N SER A 59 -10.70 -2.65 -9.62
CA SER A 59 -9.98 -1.45 -10.11
C SER A 59 -10.29 -1.15 -11.57
N THR A 60 -10.45 -2.18 -12.41
CA THR A 60 -10.87 -2.02 -13.81
C THR A 60 -12.24 -1.32 -13.90
N LEU A 61 -13.19 -1.70 -13.05
CA LEU A 61 -14.50 -1.04 -13.00
C LEU A 61 -14.37 0.42 -12.54
N LEU A 62 -13.56 0.70 -11.51
CA LEU A 62 -13.33 2.09 -11.06
C LEU A 62 -12.72 2.96 -12.17
N HIS A 63 -11.71 2.44 -12.88
CA HIS A 63 -11.08 3.13 -14.01
C HIS A 63 -12.08 3.37 -15.16
N ALA A 64 -12.95 2.40 -15.43
CA ALA A 64 -14.01 2.56 -16.43
C ALA A 64 -15.00 3.66 -16.04
N LEU A 65 -15.46 3.67 -14.79
CA LEU A 65 -16.37 4.71 -14.25
C LEU A 65 -15.74 6.10 -14.23
N ALA A 66 -14.42 6.18 -14.05
CA ALA A 66 -13.68 7.43 -14.14
C ALA A 66 -13.45 7.90 -15.60
N GLY A 67 -13.74 7.06 -16.59
CA GLY A 67 -13.54 7.37 -18.01
C GLY A 67 -12.08 7.35 -18.46
N VAL A 68 -11.18 6.69 -17.71
CA VAL A 68 -9.74 6.62 -18.00
C VAL A 68 -9.30 5.27 -18.57
N LEU A 69 -10.21 4.31 -18.69
CA LEU A 69 -9.91 2.98 -19.20
C LEU A 69 -9.77 3.02 -20.73
N GLY A 70 -8.66 2.51 -21.28
CA GLY A 70 -8.45 2.31 -22.72
C GLY A 70 -7.80 3.48 -23.46
N ASP A 71 -7.33 4.53 -22.80
CA ASP A 71 -6.69 5.67 -23.49
C ASP A 71 -5.22 5.41 -23.89
N VAL A 72 -4.48 4.53 -23.22
CA VAL A 72 -3.11 4.10 -23.60
C VAL A 72 -2.78 2.78 -22.89
N ASN A 73 -2.19 1.81 -23.60
CA ASN A 73 -1.45 0.73 -22.93
C ASN A 73 -0.11 1.30 -22.44
N ASP A 74 0.33 0.92 -21.25
CA ASP A 74 1.62 1.33 -20.65
C ASP A 74 2.83 1.05 -21.58
N ASP A 75 2.69 0.16 -22.56
CA ASP A 75 3.73 -0.22 -23.52
C ASP A 75 3.63 0.48 -24.88
N GLY A 76 2.69 1.44 -25.07
CA GLY A 76 2.56 2.19 -26.33
C GLY A 76 2.13 1.37 -27.55
N GLU A 77 1.83 0.08 -27.41
CA GLU A 77 1.27 -0.76 -28.47
C GLU A 77 -0.26 -0.71 -28.42
N ALA A 78 -0.87 -0.32 -29.52
CA ALA A 78 -2.31 -0.31 -29.74
C ALA A 78 -2.83 -1.77 -29.86
N GLY A 79 -2.96 -2.45 -28.73
CA GLY A 79 -3.70 -3.71 -28.65
C GLY A 79 -5.19 -3.38 -28.52
N GLU A 80 -6.03 -4.08 -29.29
CA GLU A 80 -7.48 -3.96 -29.17
C GLU A 80 -7.95 -4.43 -27.79
N SER A 81 -8.27 -3.48 -26.90
CA SER A 81 -9.08 -3.75 -25.71
C SER A 81 -10.52 -4.02 -26.17
N ASP A 82 -11.17 -4.99 -25.55
CA ASP A 82 -12.50 -5.45 -25.92
C ASP A 82 -13.50 -5.02 -24.85
N GLU A 83 -14.43 -4.15 -25.24
CA GLU A 83 -15.52 -3.69 -24.40
C GLU A 83 -16.84 -4.27 -24.92
N SER A 84 -17.66 -4.80 -24.01
CA SER A 84 -18.98 -5.33 -24.31
C SER A 84 -20.05 -4.74 -23.40
N GLY A 85 -21.32 -4.76 -23.85
CA GLY A 85 -22.42 -4.20 -23.10
C GLY A 85 -22.39 -2.66 -23.02
N SER A 86 -22.87 -2.11 -21.91
CA SER A 86 -22.88 -0.65 -21.69
C SER A 86 -22.57 -0.29 -20.23
N LEU A 87 -21.78 0.76 -20.03
CA LEU A 87 -21.50 1.38 -18.73
C LEU A 87 -21.75 2.88 -18.84
N LEU A 88 -22.66 3.39 -18.01
CA LEU A 88 -23.11 4.78 -18.06
C LEU A 88 -23.00 5.43 -16.67
N VAL A 89 -22.59 6.70 -16.66
CA VAL A 89 -22.69 7.61 -15.52
C VAL A 89 -23.64 8.73 -15.92
N ASP A 90 -24.71 8.96 -15.14
CA ASP A 90 -25.78 9.92 -15.48
C ASP A 90 -26.31 9.75 -16.92
N SER A 91 -26.47 8.51 -17.37
CA SER A 91 -26.98 8.15 -18.72
C SER A 91 -26.05 8.49 -19.89
N ALA A 92 -24.80 8.84 -19.65
CA ALA A 92 -23.81 9.08 -20.70
C ALA A 92 -22.54 8.24 -20.47
N SER A 93 -21.70 8.09 -21.51
CA SER A 93 -20.42 7.40 -21.40
C SER A 93 -19.50 8.12 -20.39
N PRO A 94 -18.84 7.43 -19.46
CA PRO A 94 -17.89 8.05 -18.52
C PRO A 94 -16.79 8.85 -19.23
N ARG A 95 -16.35 8.43 -20.41
CA ARG A 95 -15.33 9.13 -21.23
C ARG A 95 -15.78 10.51 -21.69
N GLU A 96 -17.09 10.70 -21.91
CA GLU A 96 -17.68 11.98 -22.36
C GLU A 96 -17.92 12.95 -21.19
N GLN A 97 -17.84 12.44 -19.95
CA GLN A 97 -18.13 13.20 -18.73
C GLN A 97 -16.91 13.30 -17.80
N ARG A 98 -15.72 13.51 -18.34
CA ARG A 98 -14.49 13.69 -17.54
C ARG A 98 -14.68 14.81 -16.51
N GLY A 99 -14.25 14.53 -15.25
CA GLY A 99 -14.47 15.42 -14.11
C GLY A 99 -15.79 15.20 -13.36
N ARG A 100 -16.70 14.39 -13.89
CA ARG A 100 -17.91 13.98 -13.17
C ARG A 100 -17.61 13.00 -12.03
N ALA A 101 -16.59 12.15 -12.22
CA ALA A 101 -16.02 11.27 -11.24
C ALA A 101 -14.64 11.76 -10.80
N GLY A 102 -14.35 11.64 -9.50
CA GLY A 102 -13.02 11.78 -8.91
C GLY A 102 -12.51 10.39 -8.53
N LEU A 103 -11.35 9.99 -9.06
CA LEU A 103 -10.73 8.69 -8.81
C LEU A 103 -9.49 8.84 -7.93
N MET A 104 -9.47 8.13 -6.81
CA MET A 104 -8.29 7.90 -5.99
C MET A 104 -7.75 6.50 -6.28
N GLN A 105 -6.50 6.43 -6.71
CA GLN A 105 -5.80 5.17 -7.00
C GLN A 105 -5.08 4.64 -5.75
N GLN A 106 -4.73 3.36 -5.78
CA GLN A 106 -4.06 2.66 -4.69
C GLN A 106 -2.71 3.29 -4.30
N ASP A 107 -1.94 3.77 -5.28
CA ASP A 107 -0.63 4.40 -5.04
C ASP A 107 -0.73 5.94 -5.03
N PRO A 108 -0.59 6.58 -3.85
CA PRO A 108 -0.66 8.03 -3.74
C PRO A 108 0.54 8.75 -4.38
N GLU A 109 1.68 8.07 -4.57
CA GLU A 109 2.86 8.67 -5.20
C GLU A 109 2.58 9.01 -6.67
N THR A 110 1.82 8.18 -7.36
CA THR A 110 1.47 8.38 -8.78
C THR A 110 0.42 9.48 -8.97
N GLN A 111 -0.27 9.89 -7.92
CA GLN A 111 -1.32 10.92 -7.98
C GLN A 111 -0.82 12.34 -7.68
N VAL A 112 0.33 12.48 -7.04
CA VAL A 112 0.95 13.79 -6.79
C VAL A 112 1.61 14.28 -8.09
N VAL A 113 1.00 15.29 -8.71
CA VAL A 113 1.40 15.82 -10.01
C VAL A 113 2.31 17.05 -9.88
N LEU A 114 2.01 17.92 -8.91
CA LEU A 114 2.70 19.19 -8.75
C LEU A 114 3.56 19.24 -7.48
N SER A 115 4.56 20.12 -7.49
CA SER A 115 5.58 20.18 -6.44
C SER A 115 5.15 20.90 -5.16
N ARG A 116 3.97 21.53 -5.14
CA ARG A 116 3.44 22.28 -3.98
C ARG A 116 2.04 21.83 -3.63
N VAL A 117 1.75 21.76 -2.34
CA VAL A 117 0.45 21.31 -1.80
C VAL A 117 -0.73 22.07 -2.39
N GLY A 118 -0.69 23.40 -2.40
CA GLY A 118 -1.79 24.22 -2.89
C GLY A 118 -2.03 24.05 -4.40
N ASP A 119 -0.95 24.01 -5.18
CA ASP A 119 -1.00 23.84 -6.62
C ASP A 119 -1.54 22.44 -7.00
N ASP A 120 -1.10 21.41 -6.28
CA ASP A 120 -1.51 20.02 -6.51
C ASP A 120 -3.02 19.83 -6.26
N VAL A 121 -3.54 20.37 -5.16
CA VAL A 121 -4.98 20.32 -4.86
C VAL A 121 -5.80 21.16 -5.85
N ALA A 122 -5.27 22.29 -6.35
CA ALA A 122 -5.93 23.14 -7.33
C ALA A 122 -6.03 22.51 -8.73
N PHE A 123 -5.10 21.60 -9.07
CA PHE A 123 -4.89 21.08 -10.42
C PHE A 123 -6.17 20.54 -11.08
N GLY A 124 -6.95 19.73 -10.37
CA GLY A 124 -8.20 19.17 -10.90
C GLY A 124 -9.26 20.23 -11.17
N ALA A 125 -9.41 21.20 -10.27
CA ALA A 125 -10.37 22.30 -10.42
C ALA A 125 -9.96 23.27 -11.54
N GLU A 126 -8.66 23.50 -11.75
CA GLU A 126 -8.14 24.29 -12.88
C GLU A 126 -8.47 23.62 -14.21
N ASN A 127 -8.26 22.32 -14.34
CA ASN A 127 -8.59 21.56 -15.55
C ASN A 127 -10.10 21.55 -15.86
N LEU A 128 -10.94 21.73 -14.84
CA LEU A 128 -12.39 21.90 -15.00
C LEU A 128 -12.83 23.34 -15.26
N ALA A 129 -11.87 24.26 -15.47
CA ALA A 129 -12.09 25.69 -15.73
C ALA A 129 -12.93 26.39 -14.64
N VAL A 130 -12.76 25.97 -13.38
CA VAL A 130 -13.37 26.64 -12.22
C VAL A 130 -12.79 28.05 -12.09
N PRO A 131 -13.59 29.09 -11.77
CA PRO A 131 -13.09 30.45 -11.58
C PRO A 131 -12.01 30.51 -10.49
N ARG A 132 -10.94 31.28 -10.75
CA ARG A 132 -9.74 31.33 -9.90
C ARG A 132 -10.04 31.60 -8.41
N ASP A 133 -10.94 32.54 -8.13
CA ASP A 133 -11.28 32.90 -6.76
C ASP A 133 -11.99 31.74 -6.04
N GLU A 134 -12.78 30.97 -6.77
CA GLU A 134 -13.46 29.79 -6.25
C GLU A 134 -12.49 28.63 -6.04
N ILE A 135 -11.49 28.45 -6.90
CA ILE A 135 -10.47 27.41 -6.75
C ILE A 135 -9.80 27.48 -5.38
N TRP A 136 -9.29 28.66 -4.99
CA TRP A 136 -8.60 28.78 -3.71
C TRP A 136 -9.51 28.57 -2.50
N THR A 137 -10.77 28.94 -2.60
CA THR A 137 -11.79 28.62 -1.58
C THR A 137 -11.94 27.11 -1.45
N ARG A 138 -12.08 26.37 -2.58
CA ARG A 138 -12.20 24.92 -2.60
C ARG A 138 -10.94 24.22 -2.08
N VAL A 139 -9.74 24.75 -2.42
CA VAL A 139 -8.45 24.23 -1.93
C VAL A 139 -8.37 24.28 -0.41
N HIS A 140 -8.72 25.44 0.19
CA HIS A 140 -8.68 25.58 1.66
C HIS A 140 -9.70 24.66 2.34
N GLU A 141 -10.94 24.60 1.82
CA GLU A 141 -11.98 23.69 2.33
C GLU A 141 -11.53 22.23 2.24
N ALA A 142 -10.99 21.81 1.11
CA ALA A 142 -10.53 20.44 0.92
C ALA A 142 -9.37 20.06 1.83
N LEU A 143 -8.39 20.97 2.01
CA LEU A 143 -7.28 20.75 2.93
C LEU A 143 -7.75 20.67 4.40
N ASP A 144 -8.77 21.44 4.78
CA ASP A 144 -9.36 21.38 6.11
C ASP A 144 -10.12 20.06 6.31
N ASP A 145 -10.94 19.66 5.34
CA ASP A 145 -11.69 18.41 5.38
C ASP A 145 -10.79 17.17 5.57
N VAL A 146 -9.58 17.16 4.99
CA VAL A 146 -8.60 16.07 5.14
C VAL A 146 -7.60 16.27 6.28
N GLY A 147 -7.71 17.35 7.08
CA GLY A 147 -6.82 17.62 8.21
C GLY A 147 -5.41 18.06 7.82
N LEU A 148 -5.23 18.69 6.66
CA LEU A 148 -3.96 19.22 6.17
C LEU A 148 -3.90 20.77 6.18
N SER A 149 -4.87 21.46 6.76
CA SER A 149 -4.92 22.93 6.84
C SER A 149 -3.75 23.57 7.59
N HIS A 150 -3.02 22.79 8.38
CA HIS A 150 -1.80 23.24 9.06
C HIS A 150 -0.59 23.39 8.13
N LEU A 151 -0.63 22.85 6.92
CA LEU A 151 0.46 22.96 5.95
C LEU A 151 0.34 24.26 5.13
N PRO A 152 1.45 24.99 4.93
CA PRO A 152 1.47 26.10 3.97
C PRO A 152 1.15 25.61 2.54
N LEU A 153 0.48 26.44 1.73
CA LEU A 153 0.15 26.08 0.35
C LEU A 153 1.40 25.86 -0.54
N ASP A 154 2.51 26.51 -0.21
CA ASP A 154 3.79 26.36 -0.89
C ASP A 154 4.66 25.23 -0.32
N HIS A 155 4.12 24.44 0.62
CA HIS A 155 4.84 23.29 1.18
C HIS A 155 5.18 22.28 0.08
N PRO A 156 6.45 21.79 0.01
CA PRO A 156 6.85 20.82 -1.00
C PRO A 156 6.13 19.47 -0.83
N THR A 157 5.48 18.98 -1.89
CA THR A 157 4.81 17.67 -1.87
C THR A 157 5.78 16.51 -1.63
N SER A 158 7.04 16.65 -2.04
CA SER A 158 8.10 15.68 -1.79
C SER A 158 8.50 15.54 -0.31
N ALA A 159 8.12 16.50 0.53
CA ALA A 159 8.39 16.47 1.98
C ALA A 159 7.25 15.81 2.79
N LEU A 160 6.14 15.46 2.13
CA LEU A 160 5.00 14.81 2.77
C LEU A 160 5.28 13.34 3.06
N SER A 161 4.73 12.84 4.18
CA SER A 161 4.66 11.40 4.45
C SER A 161 3.65 10.71 3.52
N GLY A 162 3.74 9.38 3.36
CA GLY A 162 2.81 8.62 2.54
C GLY A 162 1.33 8.88 2.93
N GLY A 163 1.01 8.90 4.22
CA GLY A 163 -0.34 9.22 4.68
C GLY A 163 -0.76 10.67 4.41
N GLN A 164 0.16 11.62 4.43
CA GLN A 164 -0.13 13.00 4.02
C GLN A 164 -0.35 13.10 2.50
N LYS A 165 0.42 12.38 1.68
CA LYS A 165 0.21 12.33 0.22
C LYS A 165 -1.15 11.72 -0.12
N GLN A 166 -1.56 10.67 0.59
CA GLN A 166 -2.87 10.05 0.40
C GLN A 166 -4.01 11.02 0.74
N ARG A 167 -3.89 11.76 1.83
CA ARG A 167 -4.85 12.82 2.17
C ARG A 167 -4.81 13.99 1.19
N LEU A 168 -3.62 14.32 0.65
CA LEU A 168 -3.49 15.33 -0.39
C LEU A 168 -4.22 14.92 -1.68
N ALA A 169 -4.03 13.67 -2.13
CA ALA A 169 -4.76 13.13 -3.29
C ALA A 169 -6.28 13.20 -3.09
N LEU A 170 -6.76 12.83 -1.89
CA LEU A 170 -8.17 12.98 -1.53
C LEU A 170 -8.60 14.46 -1.59
N ALA A 171 -7.80 15.38 -1.06
CA ALA A 171 -8.12 16.82 -1.13
C ALA A 171 -8.25 17.31 -2.57
N GLY A 172 -7.37 16.87 -3.48
CA GLY A 172 -7.47 17.18 -4.91
C GLY A 172 -8.79 16.74 -5.53
N ILE A 173 -9.27 15.53 -5.17
CA ILE A 173 -10.57 15.03 -5.59
C ILE A 173 -11.71 15.88 -5.01
N LEU A 174 -11.66 16.19 -3.73
CA LEU A 174 -12.70 16.98 -3.05
C LEU A 174 -12.82 18.40 -3.61
N ALA A 175 -11.69 19.03 -3.98
CA ALA A 175 -11.66 20.36 -4.60
C ALA A 175 -12.38 20.40 -5.96
N MET A 176 -12.39 19.30 -6.70
CA MET A 176 -13.17 19.16 -7.94
C MET A 176 -14.68 19.18 -7.71
N ARG A 177 -15.14 18.81 -6.50
CA ARG A 177 -16.56 18.60 -6.16
C ARG A 177 -17.26 17.64 -7.12
N PRO A 178 -16.75 16.41 -7.30
CA PRO A 178 -17.34 15.44 -8.22
C PRO A 178 -18.69 14.93 -7.69
N GLY A 179 -19.57 14.49 -8.59
CA GLY A 179 -20.81 13.81 -8.21
C GLY A 179 -20.63 12.33 -7.90
N LEU A 180 -19.50 11.75 -8.30
CA LEU A 180 -19.10 10.37 -8.06
C LEU A 180 -17.68 10.33 -7.48
N ILE A 181 -17.53 9.74 -6.31
CA ILE A 181 -16.24 9.52 -5.66
C ILE A 181 -15.89 8.04 -5.79
N LEU A 182 -14.75 7.77 -6.40
CA LEU A 182 -14.22 6.43 -6.64
C LEU A 182 -12.92 6.27 -5.86
N LEU A 183 -12.86 5.31 -4.94
CA LEU A 183 -11.70 5.11 -4.07
C LEU A 183 -11.19 3.67 -4.24
N ASP A 184 -9.95 3.52 -4.72
CA ASP A 184 -9.30 2.22 -4.86
C ASP A 184 -8.28 2.05 -3.72
N GLU A 185 -8.65 1.25 -2.72
CA GLU A 185 -7.88 0.99 -1.50
C GLU A 185 -7.36 2.27 -0.81
N PRO A 186 -8.24 3.24 -0.48
CA PRO A 186 -7.83 4.56 0.02
C PRO A 186 -7.14 4.53 1.38
N THR A 187 -7.20 3.42 2.10
CA THR A 187 -6.54 3.25 3.40
C THR A 187 -5.28 2.38 3.32
N ALA A 188 -4.92 1.93 2.11
CA ALA A 188 -3.66 1.29 1.87
C ALA A 188 -2.51 2.25 2.29
N ASN A 189 -1.37 1.70 2.80
CA ASN A 189 -0.19 2.46 3.23
C ASN A 189 -0.36 3.37 4.48
N LEU A 190 -1.46 3.23 5.24
CA LEU A 190 -1.72 4.05 6.41
C LEU A 190 -1.58 3.28 7.73
N ASP A 191 -1.09 3.96 8.76
CA ASP A 191 -1.20 3.46 10.12
C ASP A 191 -2.66 3.49 10.61
N PRO A 192 -3.01 2.80 11.69
CA PRO A 192 -4.39 2.72 12.18
C PRO A 192 -5.05 4.09 12.42
N ALA A 193 -4.28 5.10 12.83
CA ALA A 193 -4.79 6.46 13.02
C ALA A 193 -5.11 7.13 11.68
N GLY A 194 -4.19 7.01 10.70
CA GLY A 194 -4.37 7.53 9.36
C GLY A 194 -5.54 6.89 8.61
N VAL A 195 -5.79 5.60 8.82
CA VAL A 195 -6.99 4.90 8.29
C VAL A 195 -8.28 5.58 8.75
N LEU A 196 -8.39 5.87 10.05
CA LEU A 196 -9.57 6.54 10.61
C LEU A 196 -9.69 7.98 10.10
N GLU A 197 -8.57 8.71 10.00
CA GLU A 197 -8.57 10.08 9.47
C GLU A 197 -9.08 10.15 8.04
N VAL A 198 -8.64 9.24 7.15
CA VAL A 198 -9.10 9.18 5.75
C VAL A 198 -10.58 8.79 5.69
N ARG A 199 -11.00 7.74 6.40
CA ARG A 199 -12.42 7.35 6.47
C ARG A 199 -13.31 8.51 6.92
N ASP A 200 -12.92 9.20 7.99
CA ASP A 200 -13.70 10.30 8.57
C ASP A 200 -13.74 11.53 7.64
N ALA A 201 -12.65 11.78 6.88
CA ALA A 201 -12.62 12.81 5.85
C ALA A 201 -13.60 12.51 4.72
N VAL A 202 -13.61 11.25 4.25
CA VAL A 202 -14.59 10.79 3.23
C VAL A 202 -16.02 10.92 3.77
N ALA A 203 -16.27 10.49 5.01
CA ALA A 203 -17.59 10.61 5.64
C ALA A 203 -18.08 12.06 5.68
N ARG A 204 -17.24 12.99 6.17
CA ARG A 204 -17.59 14.43 6.20
C ARG A 204 -17.89 14.98 4.81
N CYS A 205 -17.10 14.60 3.81
CA CYS A 205 -17.35 15.01 2.43
C CYS A 205 -18.69 14.51 1.90
N LEU A 206 -18.99 13.23 2.09
CA LEU A 206 -20.25 12.62 1.64
C LEU A 206 -21.46 13.27 2.32
N ASP A 207 -21.38 13.52 3.63
CA ASP A 207 -22.45 14.18 4.39
C ASP A 207 -22.69 15.63 3.93
N LYS A 208 -21.61 16.33 3.52
CA LYS A 208 -21.66 17.71 3.02
C LYS A 208 -22.15 17.81 1.57
N THR A 209 -21.77 16.85 0.72
CA THR A 209 -22.00 16.93 -0.73
C THR A 209 -23.15 16.04 -1.22
N GLY A 210 -23.47 14.97 -0.51
CA GLY A 210 -24.37 13.92 -0.96
C GLY A 210 -23.85 13.12 -2.16
N ALA A 211 -22.56 13.22 -2.52
CA ALA A 211 -21.98 12.52 -3.66
C ALA A 211 -22.14 11.00 -3.55
N THR A 212 -22.24 10.33 -4.69
CA THR A 212 -22.24 8.87 -4.78
C THR A 212 -20.85 8.35 -4.50
N LEU A 213 -20.71 7.27 -3.72
CA LEU A 213 -19.43 6.63 -3.38
C LEU A 213 -19.36 5.21 -3.93
N VAL A 214 -18.25 4.87 -4.57
CA VAL A 214 -17.83 3.48 -4.77
C VAL A 214 -16.42 3.32 -4.22
N VAL A 215 -16.27 2.50 -3.18
CA VAL A 215 -14.99 2.23 -2.55
C VAL A 215 -14.63 0.76 -2.69
N VAL A 216 -13.40 0.49 -3.09
CA VAL A 216 -12.77 -0.84 -3.08
C VAL A 216 -11.88 -0.92 -1.86
N GLU A 217 -12.06 -1.93 -1.04
CA GLU A 217 -11.25 -2.15 0.15
C GLU A 217 -11.20 -3.62 0.54
N HIS A 218 -10.10 -4.02 1.16
CA HIS A 218 -9.98 -5.35 1.73
C HIS A 218 -10.40 -5.41 3.20
N ARG A 219 -10.26 -4.31 3.96
CA ARG A 219 -10.62 -4.22 5.39
C ARG A 219 -12.06 -3.74 5.56
N VAL A 220 -13.00 -4.66 5.46
CA VAL A 220 -14.44 -4.36 5.55
C VAL A 220 -14.83 -3.64 6.84
N SER A 221 -14.20 -3.97 7.99
CA SER A 221 -14.49 -3.37 9.29
C SER A 221 -14.33 -1.84 9.34
N VAL A 222 -13.51 -1.27 8.46
CA VAL A 222 -13.28 0.18 8.41
C VAL A 222 -14.48 0.91 7.78
N TRP A 223 -15.07 0.30 6.75
CA TRP A 223 -16.04 0.96 5.86
C TRP A 223 -17.50 0.55 6.08
N LYS A 224 -17.74 -0.62 6.71
CA LYS A 224 -19.10 -1.20 6.82
C LYS A 224 -20.16 -0.27 7.40
N ASP A 225 -19.77 0.60 8.34
CA ASP A 225 -20.70 1.52 9.01
C ASP A 225 -20.90 2.85 8.22
N LEU A 226 -20.11 3.07 7.16
CA LEU A 226 -20.20 4.23 6.28
C LEU A 226 -20.99 3.95 5.00
N VAL A 227 -21.09 2.68 4.58
CA VAL A 227 -21.69 2.28 3.32
C VAL A 227 -23.12 1.75 3.51
N ASP A 228 -23.95 2.00 2.51
CA ASP A 228 -25.36 1.53 2.50
C ASP A 228 -25.46 0.11 1.93
N ARG A 229 -24.50 -0.29 1.09
CA ARG A 229 -24.56 -1.49 0.29
C ARG A 229 -23.19 -2.10 0.04
N ILE A 230 -23.11 -3.42 0.04
CA ILE A 230 -21.94 -4.19 -0.37
C ILE A 230 -22.27 -4.94 -1.65
N VAL A 231 -21.39 -4.83 -2.64
CA VAL A 231 -21.44 -5.60 -3.89
C VAL A 231 -20.20 -6.48 -3.94
N VAL A 232 -20.38 -7.79 -4.11
CA VAL A 232 -19.30 -8.76 -4.20
C VAL A 232 -19.11 -9.18 -5.66
N LEU A 233 -17.96 -8.88 -6.23
CA LEU A 233 -17.59 -9.31 -7.58
C LEU A 233 -16.87 -10.65 -7.57
N GLN A 234 -17.06 -11.41 -8.65
CA GLN A 234 -16.29 -12.62 -8.93
C GLN A 234 -15.40 -12.43 -10.17
N PRO A 235 -14.33 -13.25 -10.33
CA PRO A 235 -13.42 -13.13 -11.46
C PRO A 235 -14.14 -13.25 -12.81
N GLY A 236 -13.75 -12.43 -13.79
CA GLY A 236 -14.31 -12.42 -15.14
C GLY A 236 -14.13 -13.73 -15.93
N SER A 237 -13.38 -14.69 -15.39
CA SER A 237 -13.28 -16.06 -15.92
C SER A 237 -14.50 -16.94 -15.58
N SER A 238 -15.37 -16.49 -14.66
CA SER A 238 -16.64 -17.18 -14.39
C SER A 238 -17.56 -17.14 -15.60
N THR A 239 -18.35 -18.19 -15.79
CA THR A 239 -19.40 -18.23 -16.81
C THR A 239 -20.68 -17.52 -16.38
N GLU A 240 -20.76 -17.13 -15.11
CA GLU A 240 -21.90 -16.46 -14.48
C GLU A 240 -21.72 -14.94 -14.49
N SER A 241 -22.71 -14.18 -13.97
CA SER A 241 -22.65 -12.74 -13.81
C SER A 241 -21.44 -12.29 -12.99
N ALA A 242 -20.88 -11.11 -13.28
CA ALA A 242 -19.79 -10.54 -12.49
C ALA A 242 -20.19 -10.25 -11.03
N VAL A 243 -21.47 -9.98 -10.76
CA VAL A 243 -22.00 -9.77 -9.40
C VAL A 243 -22.41 -11.11 -8.81
N LEU A 244 -21.80 -11.44 -7.68
CA LEU A 244 -22.06 -12.67 -6.95
C LEU A 244 -23.08 -12.45 -5.83
N LEU A 245 -22.94 -11.37 -5.06
CA LEU A 245 -23.87 -10.96 -4.02
C LEU A 245 -23.99 -9.45 -3.99
N ASP A 246 -25.14 -8.97 -3.57
CA ASP A 246 -25.50 -7.58 -3.58
C ASP A 246 -26.58 -7.29 -2.53
N GLY A 247 -26.32 -6.40 -1.59
CA GLY A 247 -27.27 -6.07 -0.54
C GLY A 247 -26.70 -5.26 0.62
N PRO A 248 -27.50 -5.09 1.69
CA PRO A 248 -27.06 -4.40 2.90
C PRO A 248 -25.85 -5.08 3.54
N PRO A 249 -24.95 -4.31 4.20
CA PRO A 249 -23.70 -4.84 4.74
C PRO A 249 -23.85 -6.06 5.64
N ASP A 250 -24.73 -6.01 6.62
CA ASP A 250 -24.91 -7.11 7.59
C ASP A 250 -25.43 -8.39 6.92
N GLN A 251 -26.33 -8.25 5.94
CA GLN A 251 -26.85 -9.40 5.19
C GLN A 251 -25.74 -10.05 4.36
N VAL A 252 -25.03 -9.28 3.52
CA VAL A 252 -23.96 -9.80 2.66
C VAL A 252 -22.86 -10.43 3.49
N LEU A 253 -22.44 -9.79 4.60
CA LEU A 253 -21.40 -10.31 5.47
C LEU A 253 -21.81 -11.60 6.20
N SER A 254 -23.12 -11.80 6.48
CA SER A 254 -23.60 -13.05 7.07
C SER A 254 -23.72 -14.17 6.04
N GLU A 255 -24.29 -13.90 4.87
CA GLU A 255 -24.54 -14.88 3.81
C GLU A 255 -23.26 -15.31 3.09
N ALA A 256 -22.35 -14.36 2.84
CA ALA A 256 -21.13 -14.57 2.07
C ALA A 256 -19.89 -14.84 2.94
N ARG A 257 -20.00 -14.87 4.27
CA ARG A 257 -18.84 -14.90 5.17
C ARG A 257 -17.77 -15.91 4.77
N SER A 258 -18.16 -17.17 4.61
CA SER A 258 -17.22 -18.26 4.28
C SER A 258 -16.57 -18.07 2.92
N MET A 259 -17.32 -17.55 1.97
CA MET A 259 -16.83 -17.30 0.62
C MET A 259 -15.89 -16.08 0.57
N LEU A 260 -16.22 -15.00 1.27
CA LEU A 260 -15.36 -13.82 1.39
C LEU A 260 -14.02 -14.17 2.06
N ILE A 261 -14.06 -15.00 3.11
CA ILE A 261 -12.86 -15.55 3.75
C ILE A 261 -12.04 -16.37 2.75
N ALA A 262 -12.67 -17.29 2.04
CA ALA A 262 -11.99 -18.10 1.02
C ALA A 262 -11.39 -17.24 -0.12
N ALA A 263 -12.03 -16.11 -0.42
CA ALA A 263 -11.56 -15.12 -1.40
C ALA A 263 -10.46 -14.17 -0.85
N GLY A 264 -10.05 -14.33 0.40
CA GLY A 264 -9.01 -13.50 1.03
C GLY A 264 -9.48 -12.15 1.53
N VAL A 265 -10.79 -11.91 1.63
CA VAL A 265 -11.33 -10.65 2.18
C VAL A 265 -11.23 -10.66 3.71
N TRP A 266 -10.75 -9.56 4.29
CA TRP A 266 -10.73 -9.33 5.74
C TRP A 266 -12.14 -9.06 6.28
N VAL A 267 -12.81 -10.13 6.70
CA VAL A 267 -14.15 -10.05 7.29
C VAL A 267 -14.04 -9.71 8.78
N PRO A 268 -14.92 -8.85 9.33
CA PRO A 268 -14.90 -8.50 10.75
C PRO A 268 -14.88 -9.72 11.67
N GLY A 269 -13.94 -9.71 12.64
CA GLY A 269 -13.78 -10.81 13.61
C GLY A 269 -13.19 -12.11 13.04
N TYR A 270 -12.61 -12.07 11.83
CA TYR A 270 -11.83 -13.17 11.28
C TYR A 270 -10.34 -12.87 11.36
N VAL A 271 -9.59 -13.77 11.93
CA VAL A 271 -8.13 -13.81 11.88
C VAL A 271 -7.75 -15.06 11.12
N PRO A 272 -6.97 -14.94 10.03
CA PRO A 272 -6.56 -16.11 9.25
C PRO A 272 -5.78 -17.11 10.09
N GLU A 273 -6.05 -18.40 9.89
CA GLU A 273 -5.28 -19.45 10.52
C GLU A 273 -3.86 -19.46 9.96
N THR A 274 -2.89 -19.42 10.84
CA THR A 274 -1.47 -19.53 10.51
C THR A 274 -0.89 -20.78 11.12
N ARG A 275 0.21 -21.27 10.55
CA ARG A 275 0.96 -22.35 11.16
C ARG A 275 1.42 -21.92 12.55
N GLN A 276 0.98 -22.64 13.58
CA GLN A 276 1.52 -22.47 14.92
C GLN A 276 2.93 -23.05 14.99
N ARG A 277 3.85 -22.32 15.59
CA ARG A 277 5.21 -22.78 15.83
C ARG A 277 5.20 -24.00 16.76
N THR A 278 6.00 -24.99 16.43
CA THR A 278 6.04 -26.28 17.15
C THR A 278 6.58 -26.13 18.57
N GLU A 279 7.49 -25.18 18.77
CA GLU A 279 7.97 -24.73 20.08
C GLU A 279 7.94 -23.21 20.07
N GLY A 280 7.12 -22.61 20.94
CA GLY A 280 7.12 -21.15 21.11
C GLY A 280 8.52 -20.69 21.50
N PRO A 281 9.05 -19.59 20.92
CA PRO A 281 10.37 -19.12 21.30
C PRO A 281 10.37 -18.76 22.78
N VAL A 282 11.21 -19.44 23.55
CA VAL A 282 11.54 -18.92 24.88
C VAL A 282 12.34 -17.64 24.66
N PRO A 283 11.83 -16.45 25.03
CA PRO A 283 12.54 -15.21 24.81
C PRO A 283 13.98 -15.27 25.35
N GLY A 284 14.94 -14.98 24.50
CA GLY A 284 16.36 -14.93 24.87
C GLY A 284 17.16 -16.23 24.73
N THR A 285 16.58 -17.35 24.24
CA THR A 285 17.28 -18.64 24.15
C THR A 285 18.05 -18.91 22.86
N GLY A 286 17.78 -18.22 21.75
CA GLY A 286 18.56 -18.38 20.52
C GLY A 286 19.95 -17.73 20.59
N ASP A 287 20.88 -18.19 19.75
CA ASP A 287 22.19 -17.56 19.61
C ASP A 287 22.06 -16.11 19.18
N LEU A 288 22.79 -15.21 19.82
CA LEU A 288 22.84 -13.82 19.43
C LEU A 288 23.47 -13.71 18.03
N LEU A 289 22.84 -12.99 17.11
CA LEU A 289 23.33 -12.73 15.76
C LEU A 289 23.76 -11.26 15.60
N LEU A 290 22.88 -10.31 15.96
CA LEU A 290 23.14 -8.87 15.91
C LEU A 290 22.79 -8.22 17.24
N ALA A 291 23.55 -7.21 17.63
CA ALA A 291 23.25 -6.33 18.75
C ALA A 291 23.33 -4.87 18.30
N ALA A 292 22.33 -4.09 18.64
CA ALA A 292 22.32 -2.63 18.56
C ALA A 292 22.53 -2.06 19.97
N GLU A 293 23.47 -1.15 20.15
CA GLU A 293 23.79 -0.53 21.43
C GLU A 293 23.75 0.99 21.29
N GLU A 294 22.86 1.63 22.04
CA GLU A 294 22.68 3.08 22.12
C GLU A 294 22.65 3.78 20.75
N LEU A 295 21.94 3.19 19.77
CA LEU A 295 21.92 3.72 18.42
C LEU A 295 21.21 5.07 18.34
N ALA A 296 21.81 5.98 17.58
CA ALA A 296 21.15 7.13 17.00
C ALA A 296 21.09 6.98 15.49
N VAL A 297 19.92 7.16 14.90
CA VAL A 297 19.66 6.86 13.49
C VAL A 297 19.13 8.05 12.70
N SER A 298 19.52 8.15 11.41
CA SER A 298 19.05 9.18 10.49
C SER A 298 19.15 8.71 9.05
N ARG A 299 18.20 9.11 8.19
CA ARG A 299 18.34 8.94 6.72
C ARG A 299 19.14 10.08 6.08
N ALA A 300 19.26 11.22 6.77
CA ALA A 300 19.98 12.37 6.27
C ALA A 300 21.50 12.06 6.20
N ARG A 301 22.13 12.49 5.13
CA ARG A 301 23.58 12.39 5.01
C ARG A 301 24.26 13.49 5.80
N ALA A 302 25.47 13.21 6.33
CA ALA A 302 26.30 14.20 6.97
C ALA A 302 26.53 15.42 6.04
N ARG A 303 26.28 16.62 6.54
CA ARG A 303 26.49 17.87 5.81
C ARG A 303 27.95 18.33 5.98
N ARG A 304 28.55 18.89 4.94
CA ARG A 304 29.86 19.59 5.04
C ARG A 304 29.61 21.09 5.26
N LYS A 305 30.17 21.63 6.34
CA LYS A 305 30.25 23.07 6.55
C LYS A 305 31.74 23.44 6.58
N GLY A 306 32.29 23.86 5.43
CA GLY A 306 33.73 24.02 5.24
C GLY A 306 34.46 22.67 5.35
N PHE A 307 35.51 22.61 6.16
CA PHE A 307 36.30 21.38 6.41
C PHE A 307 35.70 20.46 7.48
N ARG A 308 34.62 20.86 8.16
CA ARG A 308 33.95 20.04 9.19
C ARG A 308 32.79 19.23 8.59
N LYS A 309 32.82 17.91 8.83
CA LYS A 309 31.69 17.01 8.61
C LYS A 309 30.77 17.12 9.83
N LEU A 310 29.58 17.70 9.66
CA LEU A 310 28.55 17.76 10.70
C LEU A 310 27.73 16.48 10.61
N PRO A 311 27.57 15.72 11.71
CA PRO A 311 26.68 14.57 11.71
C PRO A 311 25.24 15.02 11.42
N PRO A 312 24.41 14.15 10.82
CA PRO A 312 23.00 14.46 10.63
C PRO A 312 22.29 14.52 11.97
N VAL A 313 21.19 15.29 12.02
CA VAL A 313 20.30 15.27 13.18
C VAL A 313 19.64 13.89 13.25
N PRO A 314 19.72 13.16 14.37
CA PRO A 314 19.09 11.88 14.52
C PRO A 314 17.56 12.03 14.57
N VAL A 315 16.85 11.13 13.89
CA VAL A 315 15.39 11.00 14.00
C VAL A 315 15.04 10.34 15.34
N GLN A 316 15.88 9.39 15.78
CA GLN A 316 15.72 8.68 17.05
C GLN A 316 17.09 8.36 17.63
N GLN A 317 17.17 8.21 18.96
CA GLN A 317 18.43 7.94 19.67
C GLN A 317 18.22 7.05 20.90
N GLY A 318 19.31 6.44 21.39
CA GLY A 318 19.28 5.59 22.59
C GLY A 318 18.61 4.24 22.34
N ILE A 319 18.60 3.75 21.08
CA ILE A 319 17.94 2.50 20.74
C ILE A 319 18.90 1.32 20.99
N SER A 320 18.46 0.38 21.81
CA SER A 320 19.20 -0.86 22.05
C SER A 320 18.29 -2.06 21.77
N ALA A 321 18.79 -3.06 21.01
CA ALA A 321 18.04 -4.24 20.62
C ALA A 321 18.97 -5.42 20.36
N GLN A 322 18.44 -6.66 20.44
CA GLN A 322 19.14 -7.88 20.13
C GLN A 322 18.35 -8.70 19.12
N VAL A 323 19.03 -9.24 18.13
CA VAL A 323 18.47 -10.16 17.13
C VAL A 323 19.09 -11.53 17.35
N ARG A 324 18.24 -12.53 17.60
CA ARG A 324 18.66 -13.90 17.93
C ARG A 324 18.14 -14.90 16.92
N ALA A 325 18.90 -15.95 16.68
CA ALA A 325 18.55 -17.04 15.78
C ALA A 325 17.19 -17.65 16.20
N GLY A 326 16.33 -17.90 15.21
CA GLY A 326 15.01 -18.48 15.42
C GLY A 326 14.02 -17.59 16.18
N GLN A 327 14.31 -16.28 16.36
CA GLN A 327 13.42 -15.36 17.06
C GLN A 327 12.92 -14.23 16.16
N ALA A 328 11.68 -13.80 16.40
CA ALA A 328 11.09 -12.62 15.81
C ALA A 328 11.32 -11.40 16.71
N LEU A 329 11.67 -10.26 16.10
CA LEU A 329 11.70 -8.94 16.72
C LEU A 329 10.76 -8.02 15.94
N ALA A 330 9.64 -7.63 16.54
CA ALA A 330 8.74 -6.65 15.97
C ALA A 330 9.15 -5.24 16.41
N ILE A 331 9.27 -4.33 15.45
CA ILE A 331 9.55 -2.90 15.68
C ILE A 331 8.24 -2.15 15.42
N THR A 332 7.63 -1.63 16.49
CA THR A 332 6.34 -0.94 16.45
C THR A 332 6.46 0.52 16.86
N GLY A 333 5.42 1.31 16.66
CA GLY A 333 5.38 2.72 17.04
C GLY A 333 4.77 3.62 15.95
N PRO A 334 4.52 4.90 16.22
CA PRO A 334 3.85 5.81 15.28
C PRO A 334 4.67 6.05 14.02
N ASN A 335 4.01 6.57 12.98
CA ASN A 335 4.69 6.99 11.76
C ASN A 335 5.67 8.13 12.08
N GLY A 336 6.79 8.17 11.39
CA GLY A 336 7.86 9.13 11.67
C GLY A 336 8.74 8.82 12.90
N ALA A 337 8.46 7.76 13.68
CA ALA A 337 9.28 7.35 14.82
C ALA A 337 10.69 6.83 14.46
N GLY A 338 11.00 6.69 13.17
CA GLY A 338 12.30 6.21 12.71
C GLY A 338 12.43 4.67 12.64
N LYS A 339 11.32 3.93 12.67
CA LYS A 339 11.28 2.45 12.61
C LYS A 339 12.06 1.89 11.43
N SER A 340 11.71 2.26 10.20
CA SER A 340 12.39 1.83 8.98
C SER A 340 13.86 2.27 8.94
N THR A 341 14.15 3.48 9.47
CA THR A 341 15.53 3.97 9.56
C THR A 341 16.37 3.11 10.50
N PHE A 342 15.79 2.73 11.65
CA PHE A 342 16.45 1.81 12.59
C PHE A 342 16.64 0.42 11.97
N ALA A 343 15.61 -0.14 11.33
CA ALA A 343 15.68 -1.45 10.67
C ALA A 343 16.78 -1.48 9.58
N LEU A 344 16.86 -0.45 8.74
CA LEU A 344 17.90 -0.32 7.72
C LEU A 344 19.30 -0.12 8.32
N THR A 345 19.42 0.59 9.45
CA THR A 345 20.69 0.74 10.17
C THR A 345 21.11 -0.61 10.77
N LEU A 346 20.17 -1.35 11.36
CA LEU A 346 20.42 -2.69 11.90
C LEU A 346 20.85 -3.67 10.80
N ALA A 347 20.25 -3.56 9.60
CA ALA A 347 20.61 -4.34 8.41
C ALA A 347 21.98 -3.96 7.80
N GLY A 348 22.65 -2.92 8.29
CA GLY A 348 23.92 -2.44 7.73
C GLY A 348 23.79 -1.61 6.45
N LEU A 349 22.60 -1.16 6.08
CA LEU A 349 22.35 -0.34 4.89
C LEU A 349 22.50 1.17 5.16
N LEU A 350 22.37 1.60 6.42
CA LEU A 350 22.56 2.98 6.84
C LEU A 350 23.64 3.08 7.92
N GLU A 351 24.48 4.12 7.81
CA GLU A 351 25.49 4.42 8.83
C GLU A 351 24.81 4.94 10.11
N PRO A 352 25.09 4.35 11.29
CA PRO A 352 24.59 4.91 12.54
C PRO A 352 25.16 6.31 12.79
N VAL A 353 24.34 7.22 13.30
CA VAL A 353 24.77 8.58 13.69
C VAL A 353 25.62 8.52 14.97
N ALA A 354 25.22 7.65 15.91
CA ALA A 354 25.94 7.33 17.14
C ALA A 354 25.56 5.91 17.60
N GLY A 355 26.30 5.37 18.55
CA GLY A 355 26.17 3.97 18.97
C GLY A 355 26.81 3.01 17.97
N LYS A 356 26.48 1.74 18.04
CA LYS A 356 27.03 0.71 17.15
C LYS A 356 26.05 -0.43 16.90
N VAL A 357 26.15 -1.04 15.72
CA VAL A 357 25.59 -2.36 15.42
C VAL A 357 26.74 -3.35 15.37
N SER A 358 26.63 -4.44 16.09
CA SER A 358 27.67 -5.46 16.17
C SER A 358 27.13 -6.83 15.79
N ALA A 359 27.72 -7.45 14.77
CA ALA A 359 27.47 -8.84 14.41
C ALA A 359 28.37 -9.78 15.23
N THR A 360 27.83 -10.93 15.61
CA THR A 360 28.63 -11.98 16.23
C THR A 360 29.56 -12.67 15.23
N LEU A 361 30.52 -13.45 15.73
CA LEU A 361 31.41 -14.23 14.87
C LEU A 361 30.63 -15.26 14.03
N ALA A 362 29.58 -15.82 14.57
CA ALA A 362 28.70 -16.78 13.88
C ALA A 362 28.03 -16.16 12.64
N LEU A 363 27.50 -14.95 12.75
CA LEU A 363 26.88 -14.24 11.62
C LEU A 363 27.94 -13.66 10.67
N SER A 364 28.99 -13.03 11.20
CA SER A 364 29.98 -12.30 10.39
C SER A 364 30.84 -13.21 9.51
N ARG A 365 31.05 -14.46 9.93
CA ARG A 365 31.89 -15.45 9.16
C ARG A 365 33.17 -14.83 8.59
N GLY A 366 33.84 -14.00 9.40
CA GLY A 366 35.08 -13.34 8.99
C GLY A 366 34.92 -12.02 8.22
N ALA A 367 33.73 -11.54 7.94
CA ALA A 367 33.50 -10.25 7.29
C ALA A 367 33.69 -9.02 8.21
N GLY A 368 34.02 -9.27 9.51
CA GLY A 368 34.09 -8.21 10.53
C GLY A 368 32.78 -8.02 11.28
N ILE A 369 32.87 -7.35 12.43
CA ILE A 369 31.72 -7.21 13.34
C ILE A 369 30.77 -6.07 13.00
N ASP A 370 31.13 -5.18 12.08
CA ASP A 370 30.33 -4.00 11.70
C ASP A 370 29.60 -4.27 10.35
N PRO A 371 28.29 -4.54 10.35
CA PRO A 371 27.53 -4.85 9.13
C PRO A 371 27.55 -3.72 8.09
N TYR A 372 27.62 -2.46 8.50
CA TYR A 372 27.67 -1.32 7.58
C TYR A 372 28.93 -1.34 6.70
N ARG A 373 30.01 -2.01 7.13
CA ARG A 373 31.27 -2.14 6.38
C ARG A 373 31.37 -3.40 5.53
N TRP A 374 30.35 -4.25 5.56
CA TRP A 374 30.35 -5.44 4.73
C TRP A 374 30.17 -5.10 3.25
N LYS A 375 30.77 -5.88 2.39
CA LYS A 375 30.50 -5.81 0.95
C LYS A 375 29.09 -6.30 0.65
N ALA A 376 28.53 -5.88 -0.49
CA ALA A 376 27.16 -6.24 -0.87
C ALA A 376 26.93 -7.77 -0.85
N GLU A 377 27.86 -8.55 -1.43
CA GLU A 377 27.80 -10.02 -1.44
C GLU A 377 27.78 -10.61 -0.02
N GLN A 378 28.63 -10.07 0.88
CA GLN A 378 28.67 -10.48 2.27
C GLN A 378 27.40 -10.13 3.03
N LEU A 379 26.77 -9.00 2.68
CA LEU A 379 25.53 -8.54 3.31
C LEU A 379 24.35 -9.41 2.87
N ILE A 380 24.15 -9.61 1.57
CA ILE A 380 23.06 -10.41 1.01
C ILE A 380 23.00 -11.83 1.60
N GLU A 381 24.17 -12.46 1.79
CA GLU A 381 24.28 -13.81 2.34
C GLU A 381 23.92 -13.91 3.83
N ARG A 382 23.97 -12.79 4.56
CA ARG A 382 23.80 -12.75 6.03
C ARG A 382 22.54 -12.05 6.48
N VAL A 383 22.22 -10.91 5.86
CA VAL A 383 21.10 -10.05 6.21
C VAL A 383 20.31 -9.71 4.96
N GLY A 384 19.18 -10.34 4.80
CA GLY A 384 18.22 -10.02 3.74
C GLY A 384 17.33 -8.87 4.17
N THR A 385 17.06 -7.94 3.27
CA THR A 385 16.20 -6.78 3.56
C THR A 385 15.11 -6.64 2.51
N VAL A 386 13.85 -6.59 2.95
CA VAL A 386 12.68 -6.29 2.12
C VAL A 386 12.24 -4.86 2.41
N PHE A 387 12.25 -4.01 1.40
CA PHE A 387 11.89 -2.61 1.53
C PHE A 387 10.38 -2.41 1.56
N GLN A 388 9.94 -1.28 2.13
CA GLN A 388 8.54 -0.88 2.16
C GLN A 388 7.96 -0.75 0.74
N GLU A 389 8.73 -0.25 -0.23
CA GLU A 389 8.37 -0.15 -1.63
C GLU A 389 9.10 -1.24 -2.42
N PRO A 390 8.39 -2.30 -2.86
CA PRO A 390 8.99 -3.44 -3.55
C PRO A 390 9.75 -3.06 -4.82
N GLU A 391 9.28 -2.04 -5.53
CA GLU A 391 9.83 -1.59 -6.81
C GLU A 391 11.27 -1.09 -6.72
N HIS A 392 11.64 -0.54 -5.56
CA HIS A 392 13.02 -0.10 -5.30
C HIS A 392 14.02 -1.27 -5.21
N GLN A 393 13.52 -2.50 -5.18
CA GLN A 393 14.33 -3.71 -5.03
C GLN A 393 14.57 -4.40 -6.37
N PHE A 394 13.72 -4.16 -7.38
CA PHE A 394 13.78 -4.85 -8.66
C PHE A 394 14.86 -4.27 -9.57
N VAL A 395 15.67 -5.16 -10.17
CA VAL A 395 16.80 -4.82 -11.03
C VAL A 395 16.74 -5.50 -12.40
N THR A 396 15.78 -6.43 -12.60
CA THR A 396 15.63 -7.19 -13.84
C THR A 396 14.28 -6.95 -14.50
N GLY A 397 14.13 -7.40 -15.74
CA GLY A 397 12.89 -7.27 -16.51
C GLY A 397 11.95 -8.47 -16.45
N LYS A 398 12.31 -9.54 -15.70
CA LYS A 398 11.50 -10.75 -15.54
C LYS A 398 11.50 -11.23 -14.10
N VAL A 399 10.36 -11.74 -13.64
CA VAL A 399 10.19 -12.33 -12.30
C VAL A 399 11.21 -13.45 -12.04
N LEU A 400 11.41 -14.35 -13.00
CA LEU A 400 12.37 -15.45 -12.84
C LEU A 400 13.81 -14.95 -12.70
N ASP A 401 14.20 -13.98 -13.53
CA ASP A 401 15.55 -13.41 -13.49
C ASP A 401 15.79 -12.68 -12.18
N GLU A 402 14.75 -12.02 -11.63
CA GLU A 402 14.80 -11.34 -10.34
C GLU A 402 15.07 -12.32 -9.20
N LEU A 403 14.39 -13.48 -9.20
CA LEU A 403 14.60 -14.53 -8.20
C LEU A 403 15.98 -15.19 -8.31
N LEU A 404 16.49 -15.34 -9.51
CA LEU A 404 17.80 -15.94 -9.78
C LEU A 404 18.97 -14.98 -9.50
N PHE A 405 18.72 -13.68 -9.48
CA PHE A 405 19.77 -12.66 -9.39
C PHE A 405 20.66 -12.83 -8.15
N GLY A 406 20.07 -12.93 -6.95
CA GLY A 406 20.79 -13.12 -5.70
C GLY A 406 21.61 -14.43 -5.66
N PRO A 407 20.97 -15.60 -5.86
CA PRO A 407 21.65 -16.89 -5.89
C PRO A 407 22.82 -16.96 -6.89
N GLN A 408 22.64 -16.47 -8.12
CA GLN A 408 23.68 -16.46 -9.14
C GLN A 408 24.91 -15.64 -8.72
N HIS A 409 24.70 -14.46 -8.11
CA HIS A 409 25.79 -13.62 -7.61
C HIS A 409 26.57 -14.26 -6.46
N LEU A 410 25.91 -15.12 -5.67
CA LEU A 410 26.54 -15.87 -4.59
C LEU A 410 27.14 -17.20 -5.04
N GLY A 411 27.00 -17.59 -6.31
CA GLY A 411 27.43 -18.88 -6.82
C GLY A 411 26.59 -20.05 -6.29
N HIS A 412 25.37 -19.78 -5.85
CA HIS A 412 24.40 -20.78 -5.40
C HIS A 412 23.54 -21.25 -6.57
N GLY A 413 23.00 -22.48 -6.47
CA GLY A 413 22.05 -23.01 -7.44
C GLY A 413 20.65 -22.39 -7.29
N ALA A 414 19.76 -22.72 -8.23
CA ALA A 414 18.37 -22.28 -8.25
C ALA A 414 17.42 -23.17 -7.42
N GLU A 415 17.96 -24.00 -6.54
CA GLU A 415 17.24 -25.12 -5.89
C GLU A 415 15.99 -24.72 -5.12
N ARG A 416 15.90 -23.46 -4.66
CA ARG A 416 14.74 -22.92 -3.93
C ARG A 416 13.81 -22.06 -4.76
N VAL A 417 14.21 -21.70 -5.96
CA VAL A 417 13.42 -20.75 -6.78
C VAL A 417 12.06 -21.34 -7.10
N ASP A 418 12.00 -22.61 -7.47
CA ASP A 418 10.74 -23.32 -7.78
C ASP A 418 9.82 -23.39 -6.55
N GLU A 419 10.37 -23.74 -5.36
CA GLU A 419 9.62 -23.73 -4.10
C GLU A 419 9.06 -22.35 -3.78
N LEU A 420 9.87 -21.29 -3.94
CA LEU A 420 9.44 -19.92 -3.67
C LEU A 420 8.38 -19.43 -4.66
N LEU A 421 8.51 -19.80 -5.95
CA LEU A 421 7.51 -19.50 -6.97
C LEU A 421 6.15 -20.13 -6.63
N GLU A 422 6.15 -21.38 -6.21
CA GLU A 422 4.92 -22.10 -5.85
C GLU A 422 4.30 -21.52 -4.56
N ARG A 423 5.10 -21.42 -3.49
CA ARG A 423 4.61 -20.99 -2.17
C ARG A 423 4.12 -19.55 -2.14
N LEU A 424 4.74 -18.67 -2.92
CA LEU A 424 4.36 -17.26 -3.02
C LEU A 424 3.45 -16.98 -4.23
N ARG A 425 2.91 -18.03 -4.88
CA ARG A 425 1.98 -17.93 -6.02
C ARG A 425 2.48 -17.04 -7.14
N LEU A 426 3.74 -17.23 -7.52
CA LEU A 426 4.40 -16.48 -8.59
C LEU A 426 4.63 -17.32 -9.85
N THR A 427 4.27 -18.61 -9.83
CA THR A 427 4.55 -19.58 -10.92
C THR A 427 3.98 -19.14 -12.27
N GLU A 428 2.76 -18.58 -12.29
CA GLU A 428 2.14 -18.09 -13.53
C GLU A 428 2.73 -16.75 -14.03
N LEU A 429 3.59 -16.14 -13.23
CA LEU A 429 4.14 -14.79 -13.47
C LEU A 429 5.63 -14.80 -13.82
N VAL A 430 6.23 -15.96 -14.02
CA VAL A 430 7.70 -16.15 -14.22
C VAL A 430 8.26 -15.30 -15.37
N ASP A 431 7.50 -15.13 -16.44
CA ASP A 431 7.88 -14.33 -17.61
C ASP A 431 7.38 -12.89 -17.57
N ALA A 432 6.60 -12.52 -16.54
CA ALA A 432 6.07 -11.17 -16.41
C ALA A 432 7.16 -10.17 -16.02
N ASN A 433 6.97 -8.91 -16.40
CA ASN A 433 7.82 -7.81 -15.95
C ASN A 433 7.45 -7.47 -14.48
N PRO A 434 8.41 -7.44 -13.53
CA PRO A 434 8.17 -7.09 -12.13
C PRO A 434 7.39 -5.79 -11.92
N TYR A 435 7.62 -4.80 -12.77
CA TYR A 435 6.96 -3.49 -12.65
C TYR A 435 5.48 -3.50 -13.07
N THR A 436 5.05 -4.49 -13.86
CA THR A 436 3.65 -4.63 -14.31
C THR A 436 2.79 -5.47 -13.36
N LEU A 437 3.37 -6.00 -12.30
CA LEU A 437 2.68 -6.79 -11.30
C LEU A 437 1.76 -5.90 -10.43
N SER A 438 0.71 -6.48 -9.88
CA SER A 438 -0.10 -5.84 -8.84
C SER A 438 0.72 -5.60 -7.57
N GLY A 439 0.31 -4.68 -6.71
CA GLY A 439 1.01 -4.35 -5.46
C GLY A 439 1.27 -5.57 -4.57
N GLY A 440 0.28 -6.46 -4.43
CA GLY A 440 0.44 -7.71 -3.69
C GLY A 440 1.43 -8.69 -4.33
N GLU A 441 1.43 -8.81 -5.66
CA GLU A 441 2.39 -9.64 -6.40
C GLU A 441 3.81 -9.09 -6.31
N LYS A 442 3.99 -7.77 -6.44
CA LYS A 442 5.28 -7.10 -6.22
C LYS A 442 5.83 -7.36 -4.83
N ARG A 443 4.96 -7.31 -3.80
CA ARG A 443 5.36 -7.58 -2.42
C ARG A 443 5.80 -9.03 -2.24
N ARG A 444 5.05 -10.00 -2.78
CA ARG A 444 5.44 -11.42 -2.75
C ARG A 444 6.76 -11.66 -3.47
N LEU A 445 6.96 -11.04 -4.62
CA LEU A 445 8.22 -11.13 -5.37
C LEU A 445 9.38 -10.55 -4.55
N SER A 446 9.23 -9.37 -3.93
CA SER A 446 10.30 -8.76 -3.13
C SER A 446 10.72 -9.61 -1.92
N VAL A 447 9.77 -10.30 -1.30
CA VAL A 447 10.09 -11.29 -0.25
C VAL A 447 10.80 -12.49 -0.83
N ALA A 448 10.31 -13.03 -1.97
CA ALA A 448 10.90 -14.19 -2.63
C ALA A 448 12.36 -13.96 -3.05
N THR A 449 12.68 -12.80 -3.63
CA THR A 449 14.04 -12.46 -4.08
C THR A 449 15.05 -12.46 -2.92
N VAL A 450 14.65 -11.94 -1.77
CA VAL A 450 15.52 -11.93 -0.59
C VAL A 450 15.69 -13.34 -0.02
N LEU A 451 14.63 -14.12 0.03
CA LEU A 451 14.64 -15.48 0.57
C LEU A 451 15.42 -16.47 -0.32
N ALA A 452 15.52 -16.20 -1.61
CA ALA A 452 16.32 -17.00 -2.54
C ALA A 452 17.82 -17.03 -2.18
N ALA A 453 18.33 -15.99 -1.48
CA ALA A 453 19.70 -15.90 -1.02
C ALA A 453 19.99 -16.59 0.33
N HIS A 454 18.97 -17.13 1.02
CA HIS A 454 19.08 -17.80 2.33
C HIS A 454 19.76 -16.99 3.45
N PRO A 455 19.33 -15.75 3.73
CA PRO A 455 19.95 -14.98 4.80
C PRO A 455 19.66 -15.57 6.19
N GLN A 456 20.59 -15.36 7.14
CA GLN A 456 20.41 -15.77 8.53
C GLN A 456 19.51 -14.78 9.33
N VAL A 457 19.50 -13.54 8.90
CA VAL A 457 18.65 -12.48 9.44
C VAL A 457 17.81 -11.91 8.31
N LEU A 458 16.52 -11.85 8.50
CA LEU A 458 15.57 -11.25 7.56
C LEU A 458 14.99 -9.99 8.18
N VAL A 459 15.16 -8.85 7.51
CA VAL A 459 14.60 -7.55 7.91
C VAL A 459 13.49 -7.17 6.94
N LEU A 460 12.28 -7.00 7.46
CA LEU A 460 11.07 -6.74 6.67
C LEU A 460 10.47 -5.39 7.07
N ASP A 461 10.25 -4.52 6.11
CA ASP A 461 9.58 -3.23 6.35
C ASP A 461 8.15 -3.30 5.83
N GLU A 462 7.16 -3.32 6.76
CA GLU A 462 5.72 -3.46 6.54
C GLU A 462 5.35 -4.65 5.61
N PRO A 463 5.72 -5.90 5.96
CA PRO A 463 5.62 -7.03 5.04
C PRO A 463 4.17 -7.45 4.72
N THR A 464 3.22 -7.22 5.61
CA THR A 464 1.80 -7.61 5.46
C THR A 464 0.93 -6.53 4.84
N PHE A 465 1.55 -5.43 4.50
CA PHE A 465 0.87 -4.24 4.07
C PHE A 465 0.16 -4.42 2.71
N GLY A 466 -1.12 -4.02 2.60
CA GLY A 466 -1.92 -4.15 1.36
C GLY A 466 -2.18 -5.61 0.93
N GLN A 467 -2.02 -6.59 1.82
CA GLN A 467 -2.23 -7.98 1.51
C GLN A 467 -3.65 -8.45 1.84
N ASP A 468 -4.20 -9.32 0.99
CA ASP A 468 -5.39 -10.08 1.32
C ASP A 468 -5.12 -11.10 2.44
N ALA A 469 -6.17 -11.57 3.11
CA ALA A 469 -6.08 -12.44 4.28
C ALA A 469 -5.35 -13.78 3.99
N ASN A 470 -5.51 -14.34 2.79
CA ASN A 470 -4.86 -15.59 2.41
C ASN A 470 -3.36 -15.40 2.21
N THR A 471 -2.97 -14.36 1.48
CA THR A 471 -1.55 -14.01 1.27
C THR A 471 -0.85 -13.66 2.58
N TRP A 472 -1.55 -12.96 3.48
CA TRP A 472 -1.08 -12.67 4.82
C TRP A 472 -0.81 -13.96 5.62
N ALA A 473 -1.76 -14.91 5.61
CA ALA A 473 -1.63 -16.18 6.33
C ALA A 473 -0.47 -17.05 5.79
N GLU A 474 -0.30 -17.09 4.48
CA GLU A 474 0.81 -17.80 3.83
C GLU A 474 2.15 -17.19 4.19
N LEU A 475 2.28 -15.86 4.14
CA LEU A 475 3.50 -15.16 4.52
C LEU A 475 3.83 -15.41 6.00
N ALA A 476 2.86 -15.26 6.91
CA ALA A 476 3.05 -15.49 8.34
C ALA A 476 3.45 -16.95 8.63
N SER A 477 2.82 -17.92 7.97
CA SER A 477 3.14 -19.34 8.09
C SER A 477 4.55 -19.65 7.58
N PHE A 478 4.92 -19.07 6.45
CA PHE A 478 6.25 -19.26 5.86
C PHE A 478 7.36 -18.65 6.73
N LEU A 479 7.14 -17.45 7.28
CA LEU A 479 8.09 -16.84 8.21
C LEU A 479 8.21 -17.64 9.52
N SER A 480 7.10 -18.25 9.98
CA SER A 480 7.14 -19.15 11.13
C SER A 480 8.02 -20.38 10.88
N GLU A 481 7.99 -20.95 9.67
CA GLU A 481 8.90 -22.05 9.30
C GLU A 481 10.37 -21.60 9.26
N LEU A 482 10.64 -20.40 8.74
CA LEU A 482 11.99 -19.83 8.74
C LEU A 482 12.53 -19.62 10.16
N LEU A 483 11.68 -19.14 11.07
CA LEU A 483 12.00 -19.02 12.48
C LEU A 483 12.33 -20.39 13.11
N ASP A 484 11.53 -21.42 12.81
CA ASP A 484 11.77 -22.79 13.31
C ASP A 484 13.07 -23.38 12.72
N SER A 485 13.46 -22.97 11.51
CA SER A 485 14.74 -23.36 10.90
C SER A 485 15.97 -22.59 11.42
N GLY A 486 15.76 -21.60 12.30
CA GLY A 486 16.83 -20.83 12.93
C GLY A 486 17.07 -19.45 12.30
N THR A 487 16.35 -19.07 11.24
CA THR A 487 16.43 -17.71 10.69
C THR A 487 15.85 -16.71 11.68
N ALA A 488 16.51 -15.58 11.90
CA ALA A 488 15.94 -14.48 12.70
C ALA A 488 15.09 -13.57 11.81
N VAL A 489 13.94 -13.12 12.31
CA VAL A 489 13.06 -12.20 11.59
C VAL A 489 12.91 -10.90 12.36
N VAL A 490 13.27 -9.79 11.74
CA VAL A 490 13.02 -8.43 12.25
C VAL A 490 11.96 -7.79 11.37
N SER A 491 10.82 -7.42 11.93
CA SER A 491 9.73 -6.81 11.17
C SER A 491 9.38 -5.42 11.71
N VAL A 492 9.39 -4.42 10.85
CA VAL A 492 8.71 -3.15 11.13
C VAL A 492 7.27 -3.35 10.74
N THR A 493 6.34 -3.18 11.68
CA THR A 493 4.93 -3.39 11.37
C THR A 493 3.99 -2.67 12.34
N HIS A 494 2.80 -2.37 11.87
CA HIS A 494 1.65 -1.92 12.66
C HIS A 494 0.63 -3.05 12.89
N ASP A 495 0.90 -4.24 12.34
CA ASP A 495 0.01 -5.39 12.37
C ASP A 495 0.25 -6.20 13.65
N ALA A 496 -0.65 -6.01 14.63
CA ALA A 496 -0.58 -6.71 15.91
C ALA A 496 -0.86 -8.22 15.75
N GLU A 497 -1.72 -8.62 14.81
CA GLU A 497 -2.05 -10.01 14.53
C GLU A 497 -0.85 -10.75 13.92
N PHE A 498 -0.13 -10.08 13.02
CA PHE A 498 1.11 -10.61 12.45
C PHE A 498 2.21 -10.77 13.51
N THR A 499 2.36 -9.76 14.38
CA THR A 499 3.31 -9.83 15.49
C THR A 499 2.98 -11.00 16.44
N ALA A 500 1.70 -11.18 16.73
CA ALA A 500 1.23 -12.29 17.57
C ALA A 500 1.43 -13.66 16.89
N ALA A 501 1.18 -13.76 15.57
CA ALA A 501 1.34 -15.00 14.81
C ALA A 501 2.80 -15.48 14.75
N LEU A 502 3.76 -14.56 14.61
CA LEU A 502 5.19 -14.92 14.60
C LEU A 502 5.72 -15.23 16.02
N GLY A 503 5.12 -14.67 17.05
CA GLY A 503 5.60 -14.74 18.44
C GLY A 503 7.01 -14.16 18.56
N GLY A 504 7.32 -13.49 19.62
CA GLY A 504 8.66 -12.90 19.75
C GLY A 504 8.69 -11.72 20.69
N THR A 505 9.69 -10.88 20.55
CA THR A 505 9.87 -9.66 21.33
C THR A 505 9.41 -8.45 20.55
N GLU A 506 8.88 -7.44 21.25
CA GLU A 506 8.46 -6.18 20.66
C GLU A 506 9.39 -5.05 21.14
N LEU A 507 9.89 -4.26 20.18
CA LEU A 507 10.58 -3.00 20.41
C LEU A 507 9.64 -1.85 20.03
N ARG A 508 9.06 -1.19 21.01
CA ARG A 508 8.16 -0.07 20.78
C ARG A 508 8.95 1.25 20.73
N MET A 509 8.95 1.89 19.57
CA MET A 509 9.59 3.20 19.38
C MET A 509 8.61 4.32 19.70
N ALA A 510 9.06 5.31 20.47
CA ALA A 510 8.28 6.51 20.77
C ALA A 510 8.24 7.46 19.56
N ALA A 511 7.27 8.39 19.55
CA ALA A 511 7.26 9.46 18.55
C ALA A 511 8.59 10.22 18.59
N ALA A 512 9.12 10.58 17.42
CA ALA A 512 10.32 11.40 17.34
C ALA A 512 10.08 12.73 18.08
N PRO A 513 11.06 13.23 18.88
CA PRO A 513 10.92 14.54 19.50
C PRO A 513 10.75 15.58 18.40
N ALA A 514 9.76 16.48 18.55
CA ALA A 514 9.55 17.57 17.61
C ALA A 514 10.87 18.35 17.47
N VAL A 515 11.42 18.38 16.26
CA VAL A 515 12.59 19.21 15.98
C VAL A 515 12.10 20.64 16.08
N ALA A 516 12.52 21.35 17.14
CA ALA A 516 12.29 22.79 17.25
C ALA A 516 12.96 23.44 16.03
N SER A 517 12.13 24.01 15.16
CA SER A 517 12.51 24.72 13.92
C SER A 517 13.25 26.02 14.23
#